data_6ebf130d3e7ca2b0b4a70250e20bce63
#
_entry.id   6ebf130d3e7ca2b0b4a70250e20bce63
#
_cell.length_a   1.000
_cell.length_b   1.000
_cell.length_c   1.000
_cell.angle_alpha   90.00
_cell.angle_beta   90.00
_cell.angle_gamma   90.00
#
_symmetry.space_group_name_H-M   'P 1'
#
loop_
_entity.id
_entity.type
_entity.pdbx_description
1 polymer ?
#
loop_
_entity_poly.entity_id
_entity_poly.type
_entity_poly.pdbx_seq_one_letter_code
_entity_poly.pdbx_strand_id
1 'polypeptide(L)'
;LQIEGKTTAFVIAVFIDGSNSEAALDFLDDVSNLMDNYQVESDIGGELVVGASLAEEFDKTRVLQIFAAGICVFFVSYFVTKSPTRAMRISIGTIAVGAAVDGFASLIGERGVSTAPAVLLGMGFAADYLSHASAGHKETKSDNFARWGAAITSVSLFILLTFAEFPPARQTGQLLAISILLSVILATSLSNVELNSLSNKEEE
;
A
#
# COMPACT_ATOMS: atom_id res chain seq x y z
N LEU A 1 -21.81 -34.66 -11.24
CA LEU A 1 -22.46 -35.66 -10.37
C LEU A 1 -23.70 -36.23 -11.06
N GLN A 2 -23.79 -37.55 -11.18
CA GLN A 2 -24.99 -38.21 -11.75
C GLN A 2 -25.75 -38.96 -10.64
N ILE A 3 -27.02 -38.64 -10.51
CA ILE A 3 -27.92 -39.33 -9.58
C ILE A 3 -29.12 -39.86 -10.40
N GLU A 4 -29.44 -41.15 -10.31
CA GLU A 4 -30.56 -41.78 -11.03
C GLU A 4 -30.55 -41.57 -12.56
N GLY A 5 -29.36 -41.53 -13.16
CA GLY A 5 -29.21 -41.32 -14.61
C GLY A 5 -29.44 -39.89 -15.10
N LYS A 6 -29.65 -38.92 -14.19
CA LYS A 6 -29.69 -37.46 -14.52
C LYS A 6 -28.40 -36.79 -14.06
N THR A 7 -27.90 -35.90 -14.91
CA THR A 7 -26.79 -35.01 -14.55
C THR A 7 -27.34 -33.90 -13.66
N THR A 8 -26.88 -33.84 -12.42
CA THR A 8 -27.30 -32.85 -11.43
C THR A 8 -26.37 -31.67 -11.35
N ALA A 9 -25.09 -31.89 -11.51
CA ALA A 9 -24.08 -30.82 -11.56
C ALA A 9 -22.79 -31.30 -12.21
N PHE A 10 -22.07 -30.40 -12.85
CA PHE A 10 -20.68 -30.56 -13.26
C PHE A 10 -19.81 -29.61 -12.46
N VAL A 11 -18.66 -30.09 -11.99
CA VAL A 11 -17.64 -29.25 -11.40
C VAL A 11 -16.43 -29.26 -12.35
N ILE A 12 -16.07 -28.10 -12.85
CA ILE A 12 -14.89 -27.91 -13.68
C ILE A 12 -13.88 -27.13 -12.86
N ALA A 13 -12.69 -27.69 -12.63
CA ALA A 13 -11.60 -27.01 -12.00
C ALA A 13 -10.66 -26.42 -13.07
N VAL A 14 -10.50 -25.12 -13.06
CA VAL A 14 -9.58 -24.42 -13.97
C VAL A 14 -8.45 -23.84 -13.14
N PHE A 15 -7.21 -24.07 -13.57
CA PHE A 15 -6.02 -23.51 -12.92
C PHE A 15 -5.59 -22.27 -13.69
N ILE A 16 -5.59 -21.13 -13.00
CA ILE A 16 -5.14 -19.84 -13.54
C ILE A 16 -3.94 -19.39 -12.72
N ASP A 17 -3.02 -18.66 -13.35
CA ASP A 17 -1.91 -18.04 -12.65
C ASP A 17 -2.43 -16.97 -11.68
N GLY A 18 -2.35 -17.25 -10.38
CA GLY A 18 -2.84 -16.37 -9.32
C GLY A 18 -2.01 -15.10 -9.09
N SER A 19 -0.96 -14.89 -9.87
CA SER A 19 -0.14 -13.68 -9.79
C SER A 19 -0.78 -12.47 -10.49
N ASN A 20 -1.76 -12.70 -11.37
CA ASN A 20 -2.43 -11.65 -12.15
C ASN A 20 -3.94 -11.63 -11.87
N SER A 21 -4.34 -10.72 -10.98
CA SER A 21 -5.76 -10.55 -10.61
C SER A 21 -6.62 -10.06 -11.78
N GLU A 22 -6.06 -9.28 -12.70
CA GLU A 22 -6.77 -8.75 -13.87
C GLU A 22 -7.11 -9.89 -14.85
N ALA A 23 -6.15 -10.76 -15.13
CA ALA A 23 -6.40 -11.94 -15.97
C ALA A 23 -7.42 -12.90 -15.35
N ALA A 24 -7.47 -12.99 -14.01
CA ALA A 24 -8.47 -13.78 -13.32
C ALA A 24 -9.87 -13.17 -13.44
N LEU A 25 -10.00 -11.85 -13.37
CA LEU A 25 -11.28 -11.14 -13.56
C LEU A 25 -11.76 -11.24 -15.00
N ASP A 26 -10.89 -11.02 -15.98
CA ASP A 26 -11.22 -11.18 -17.41
C ASP A 26 -11.73 -12.59 -17.72
N PHE A 27 -11.05 -13.61 -17.17
CA PHE A 27 -11.49 -14.99 -17.32
C PHE A 27 -12.87 -15.24 -16.70
N LEU A 28 -13.15 -14.64 -15.53
CA LEU A 28 -14.45 -14.76 -14.86
C LEU A 28 -15.56 -14.14 -15.72
N ASP A 29 -15.31 -12.94 -16.26
CA ASP A 29 -16.26 -12.25 -17.12
C ASP A 29 -16.51 -13.04 -18.40
N ASP A 30 -15.48 -13.60 -19.02
CA ASP A 30 -15.60 -14.44 -20.23
C ASP A 30 -16.43 -15.70 -19.95
N VAL A 31 -16.17 -16.38 -18.83
CA VAL A 31 -16.91 -17.59 -18.43
C VAL A 31 -18.35 -17.24 -18.09
N SER A 32 -18.59 -16.17 -17.35
CA SER A 32 -19.95 -15.70 -17.02
C SER A 32 -20.75 -15.38 -18.28
N ASN A 33 -20.16 -14.61 -19.21
CA ASN A 33 -20.79 -14.28 -20.50
C ASN A 33 -21.07 -15.54 -21.34
N LEU A 34 -20.16 -16.52 -21.30
CA LEU A 34 -20.37 -17.79 -22.03
C LEU A 34 -21.56 -18.56 -21.44
N MET A 35 -21.66 -18.67 -20.12
CA MET A 35 -22.72 -19.37 -19.43
C MET A 35 -24.07 -18.71 -19.63
N ASP A 36 -24.13 -17.37 -19.60
CA ASP A 36 -25.32 -16.59 -19.89
C ASP A 36 -25.80 -16.81 -21.34
N ASN A 37 -24.90 -16.84 -22.31
CA ASN A 37 -25.23 -17.08 -23.70
C ASN A 37 -25.83 -18.49 -23.93
N TYR A 38 -25.41 -19.47 -23.15
CA TYR A 38 -25.93 -20.84 -23.25
C TYR A 38 -27.08 -21.11 -22.26
N GLN A 39 -27.53 -20.10 -21.48
CA GLN A 39 -28.58 -20.18 -20.47
C GLN A 39 -28.31 -21.30 -19.45
N VAL A 40 -27.05 -21.46 -19.04
CA VAL A 40 -26.65 -22.43 -18.04
C VAL A 40 -26.53 -21.72 -16.70
N GLU A 41 -27.32 -22.17 -15.70
CA GLU A 41 -27.13 -21.74 -14.33
C GLU A 41 -25.77 -22.25 -13.82
N SER A 42 -24.89 -21.34 -13.45
CA SER A 42 -23.58 -21.66 -12.93
C SER A 42 -23.17 -20.75 -11.79
N ASP A 43 -22.52 -21.31 -10.79
CA ASP A 43 -21.82 -20.57 -9.75
C ASP A 43 -20.33 -20.70 -9.97
N ILE A 44 -19.65 -19.56 -10.11
CA ILE A 44 -18.19 -19.50 -10.25
C ILE A 44 -17.62 -19.16 -8.87
N GLY A 45 -16.82 -20.03 -8.31
CA GLY A 45 -16.23 -19.85 -6.99
C GLY A 45 -14.79 -20.36 -6.93
N GLY A 46 -14.11 -20.01 -5.86
CA GLY A 46 -12.74 -20.44 -5.60
C GLY A 46 -11.90 -19.33 -4.96
N GLU A 47 -10.75 -19.70 -4.45
CA GLU A 47 -9.86 -18.76 -3.76
C GLU A 47 -9.40 -17.62 -4.67
N LEU A 48 -9.11 -17.92 -5.93
CA LEU A 48 -8.72 -16.91 -6.94
C LEU A 48 -9.85 -15.92 -7.24
N VAL A 49 -11.10 -16.40 -7.32
CA VAL A 49 -12.28 -15.55 -7.56
C VAL A 49 -12.45 -14.56 -6.41
N VAL A 50 -12.41 -15.05 -5.19
CA VAL A 50 -12.51 -14.21 -3.99
C VAL A 50 -11.35 -13.21 -3.93
N GLY A 51 -10.14 -13.67 -4.22
CA GLY A 51 -8.95 -12.81 -4.28
C GLY A 51 -9.06 -11.71 -5.34
N ALA A 52 -9.51 -12.05 -6.53
CA ALA A 52 -9.69 -11.10 -7.63
C ALA A 52 -10.79 -10.08 -7.33
N SER A 53 -11.95 -10.51 -6.81
CA SER A 53 -13.04 -9.62 -6.41
C SER A 53 -12.64 -8.67 -5.29
N LEU A 54 -11.86 -9.14 -4.30
CA LEU A 54 -11.31 -8.29 -3.24
C LEU A 54 -10.32 -7.27 -3.80
N ALA A 55 -9.46 -7.69 -4.74
CA ALA A 55 -8.51 -6.78 -5.38
C ALA A 55 -9.22 -5.66 -6.14
N GLU A 56 -10.29 -5.99 -6.87
CA GLU A 56 -11.13 -5.01 -7.58
C GLU A 56 -11.80 -4.03 -6.62
N GLU A 57 -12.38 -4.52 -5.51
CA GLU A 57 -13.02 -3.66 -4.52
C GLU A 57 -12.01 -2.75 -3.82
N PHE A 58 -10.81 -3.25 -3.51
CA PHE A 58 -9.73 -2.41 -3.02
C PHE A 58 -9.26 -1.39 -4.04
N ASP A 59 -9.23 -1.73 -5.32
CA ASP A 59 -8.84 -0.78 -6.39
C ASP A 59 -9.84 0.37 -6.51
N LYS A 60 -11.14 0.08 -6.50
CA LYS A 60 -12.21 1.10 -6.54
C LYS A 60 -12.14 2.07 -5.36
N THR A 61 -11.77 1.61 -4.18
CA THR A 61 -11.77 2.42 -2.95
C THR A 61 -10.39 2.98 -2.58
N ARG A 62 -9.34 2.63 -3.30
CA ARG A 62 -7.93 2.92 -3.00
C ARG A 62 -7.64 4.40 -2.77
N VAL A 63 -8.06 5.25 -3.70
CA VAL A 63 -7.84 6.70 -3.59
C VAL A 63 -8.51 7.24 -2.33
N LEU A 64 -9.74 6.79 -2.06
CA LEU A 64 -10.47 7.16 -0.85
C LEU A 64 -9.74 6.69 0.41
N GLN A 65 -9.19 5.48 0.41
CA GLN A 65 -8.44 4.93 1.54
C GLN A 65 -7.17 5.75 1.83
N ILE A 66 -6.41 6.13 0.80
CA ILE A 66 -5.21 6.97 0.94
C ILE A 66 -5.57 8.33 1.55
N PHE A 67 -6.62 8.99 1.05
CA PHE A 67 -7.07 10.27 1.60
C PHE A 67 -7.63 10.13 3.01
N ALA A 68 -8.42 9.11 3.29
CA ALA A 68 -8.96 8.86 4.63
C ALA A 68 -7.83 8.60 5.64
N ALA A 69 -6.83 7.79 5.28
CA ALA A 69 -5.64 7.58 6.10
C ALA A 69 -4.88 8.89 6.35
N GLY A 70 -4.70 9.73 5.31
CA GLY A 70 -4.08 11.04 5.45
C GLY A 70 -4.85 11.97 6.41
N ILE A 71 -6.17 11.97 6.36
CA ILE A 71 -7.03 12.74 7.28
C ILE A 71 -6.86 12.21 8.71
N CYS A 72 -6.86 10.91 8.91
CA CYS A 72 -6.61 10.31 10.23
C CYS A 72 -5.23 10.72 10.77
N VAL A 73 -4.18 10.67 9.94
CA VAL A 73 -2.83 11.09 10.28
C VAL A 73 -2.81 12.58 10.65
N PHE A 74 -3.55 13.44 9.93
CA PHE A 74 -3.66 14.86 10.26
C PHE A 74 -4.20 15.06 11.69
N PHE A 75 -5.31 14.43 12.03
CA PHE A 75 -5.89 14.59 13.38
C PHE A 75 -4.97 14.08 14.47
N VAL A 76 -4.42 12.86 14.30
CA VAL A 76 -3.48 12.29 15.28
C VAL A 76 -2.26 13.20 15.44
N SER A 77 -1.65 13.63 14.36
CA SER A 77 -0.49 14.53 14.38
C SER A 77 -0.83 15.88 14.99
N TYR A 78 -2.03 16.42 14.77
CA TYR A 78 -2.49 17.66 15.39
C TYR A 78 -2.63 17.53 16.90
N PHE A 79 -3.20 16.43 17.38
CA PHE A 79 -3.31 16.18 18.83
C PHE A 79 -1.95 16.06 19.51
N VAL A 80 -0.97 15.45 18.83
CA VAL A 80 0.39 15.27 19.35
C VAL A 80 1.21 16.57 19.29
N THR A 81 1.25 17.21 18.12
CA THR A 81 2.13 18.37 17.88
C THR A 81 1.53 19.69 18.34
N LYS A 82 0.22 19.76 18.57
CA LYS A 82 -0.56 20.98 18.85
C LYS A 82 -0.35 22.10 17.82
N SER A 83 0.12 21.75 16.63
CA SER A 83 0.42 22.69 15.55
C SER A 83 -0.25 22.24 14.26
N PRO A 84 -1.21 23.01 13.72
CA PRO A 84 -1.91 22.63 12.49
C PRO A 84 -0.96 22.59 11.29
N THR A 85 0.03 23.47 11.24
CA THR A 85 1.00 23.51 10.13
C THR A 85 1.88 22.26 10.09
N ARG A 86 2.33 21.78 11.28
CA ARG A 86 3.10 20.54 11.36
C ARG A 86 2.24 19.33 11.00
N ALA A 87 1.04 19.24 11.56
CA ALA A 87 0.09 18.17 11.26
C ALA A 87 -0.21 18.10 9.75
N MET A 88 -0.39 19.26 9.11
CA MET A 88 -0.62 19.34 7.66
C MET A 88 0.58 18.83 6.86
N ARG A 89 1.80 19.21 7.22
CA ARG A 89 3.02 18.72 6.56
C ARG A 89 3.17 17.20 6.68
N ILE A 90 2.94 16.65 7.87
CA ILE A 90 2.99 15.21 8.10
C ILE A 90 1.92 14.51 7.25
N SER A 91 0.69 14.99 7.28
CA SER A 91 -0.42 14.40 6.52
C SER A 91 -0.17 14.43 5.01
N ILE A 92 0.21 15.58 4.46
CA ILE A 92 0.51 15.73 3.02
C ILE A 92 1.68 14.82 2.63
N GLY A 93 2.75 14.79 3.43
CA GLY A 93 3.89 13.90 3.19
C GLY A 93 3.48 12.42 3.21
N THR A 94 2.63 12.02 4.15
CA THR A 94 2.10 10.66 4.24
C THR A 94 1.27 10.29 3.02
N ILE A 95 0.37 11.18 2.57
CA ILE A 95 -0.41 11.00 1.34
C ILE A 95 0.50 10.89 0.12
N ALA A 96 1.52 11.75 0.04
CA ALA A 96 2.46 11.74 -1.07
C ALA A 96 3.23 10.41 -1.16
N VAL A 97 3.69 9.86 -0.02
CA VAL A 97 4.32 8.53 0.03
C VAL A 97 3.33 7.45 -0.38
N GLY A 98 2.10 7.46 0.15
CA GLY A 98 1.07 6.49 -0.22
C GLY A 98 0.78 6.50 -1.72
N ALA A 99 0.58 7.69 -2.30
CA ALA A 99 0.33 7.85 -3.73
C ALA A 99 1.54 7.42 -4.60
N ALA A 100 2.77 7.70 -4.15
CA ALA A 100 3.96 7.29 -4.87
C ALA A 100 4.14 5.77 -4.86
N VAL A 101 3.90 5.11 -3.73
CA VAL A 101 3.99 3.65 -3.60
C VAL A 101 2.89 2.97 -4.42
N ASP A 102 1.67 3.50 -4.40
CA ASP A 102 0.58 3.01 -5.22
C ASP A 102 0.84 3.18 -6.72
N GLY A 103 1.35 4.34 -7.12
CA GLY A 103 1.79 4.60 -8.50
C GLY A 103 2.90 3.64 -8.94
N PHE A 104 3.86 3.35 -8.05
CA PHE A 104 4.91 2.37 -8.33
C PHE A 104 4.34 0.95 -8.52
N ALA A 105 3.42 0.51 -7.65
CA ALA A 105 2.74 -0.78 -7.80
C ALA A 105 2.01 -0.88 -9.15
N SER A 106 1.37 0.21 -9.58
CA SER A 106 0.74 0.28 -10.90
C SER A 106 1.71 0.14 -12.07
N LEU A 107 2.89 0.78 -11.97
CA LEU A 107 3.89 0.76 -13.05
C LEU A 107 4.52 -0.62 -13.24
N ILE A 108 4.69 -1.38 -12.16
CA ILE A 108 5.24 -2.74 -12.24
C ILE A 108 4.18 -3.80 -12.56
N GLY A 109 2.90 -3.39 -12.73
CA GLY A 109 1.81 -4.31 -13.06
C GLY A 109 1.42 -5.27 -11.94
N GLU A 110 1.85 -5.02 -10.70
CA GLU A 110 1.63 -5.89 -9.54
C GLU A 110 0.52 -5.36 -8.63
N ARG A 111 -0.63 -4.98 -9.18
CA ARG A 111 -1.80 -4.65 -8.38
C ARG A 111 -2.55 -5.91 -7.97
N GLY A 112 -2.59 -6.18 -6.66
CA GLY A 112 -3.26 -7.34 -6.09
C GLY A 112 -3.82 -7.06 -4.71
N VAL A 113 -4.40 -8.08 -4.09
CA VAL A 113 -5.00 -8.00 -2.73
C VAL A 113 -4.02 -7.46 -1.69
N SER A 114 -2.72 -7.76 -1.83
CA SER A 114 -1.67 -7.31 -0.93
C SER A 114 -1.27 -5.84 -1.10
N THR A 115 -1.60 -5.22 -2.22
CA THR A 115 -1.14 -3.85 -2.55
C THR A 115 -1.76 -2.81 -1.63
N ALA A 116 -3.06 -2.84 -1.40
CA ALA A 116 -3.74 -1.86 -0.56
C ALA A 116 -3.27 -1.90 0.91
N PRO A 117 -3.19 -3.06 1.57
CA PRO A 117 -2.60 -3.15 2.90
C PRO A 117 -1.15 -2.68 2.96
N ALA A 118 -0.33 -3.01 1.95
CA ALA A 118 1.06 -2.58 1.90
C ALA A 118 1.20 -1.05 1.77
N VAL A 119 0.38 -0.41 0.95
CA VAL A 119 0.33 1.06 0.82
C VAL A 119 -0.06 1.71 2.14
N LEU A 120 -1.13 1.23 2.81
CA LEU A 120 -1.58 1.76 4.09
C LEU A 120 -0.55 1.58 5.21
N LEU A 121 0.10 0.41 5.27
CA LEU A 121 1.23 0.17 6.18
C LEU A 121 2.39 1.11 5.89
N GLY A 122 2.73 1.29 4.62
CA GLY A 122 3.76 2.22 4.17
C GLY A 122 3.45 3.66 4.56
N MET A 123 2.19 4.09 4.49
CA MET A 123 1.74 5.38 5.00
C MET A 123 1.92 5.49 6.53
N GLY A 124 1.72 4.40 7.28
CA GLY A 124 2.01 4.35 8.72
C GLY A 124 3.48 4.63 9.02
N PHE A 125 4.40 3.98 8.29
CA PHE A 125 5.83 4.27 8.40
C PHE A 125 6.15 5.72 8.01
N ALA A 126 5.54 6.24 6.94
CA ALA A 126 5.73 7.63 6.54
C ALA A 126 5.29 8.61 7.64
N ALA A 127 4.12 8.39 8.24
CA ALA A 127 3.63 9.21 9.35
C ALA A 127 4.58 9.21 10.54
N ASP A 128 5.17 8.05 10.88
CA ASP A 128 6.14 7.92 11.97
C ASP A 128 7.42 8.71 11.68
N TYR A 129 8.07 8.46 10.54
CA TYR A 129 9.30 9.18 10.16
C TYR A 129 9.10 10.69 10.05
N LEU A 130 7.97 11.13 9.48
CA LEU A 130 7.64 12.55 9.33
C LEU A 130 7.31 13.21 10.67
N SER A 131 6.66 12.49 11.58
CA SER A 131 6.37 12.99 12.93
C SER A 131 7.64 13.21 13.72
N HIS A 132 8.60 12.29 13.65
CA HIS A 132 9.90 12.46 14.27
C HIS A 132 10.68 13.63 13.66
N ALA A 133 10.67 13.80 12.35
CA ALA A 133 11.32 14.93 11.67
C ALA A 133 10.70 16.29 11.99
N SER A 134 9.41 16.31 12.35
CA SER A 134 8.64 17.54 12.63
C SER A 134 8.45 17.81 14.14
N ALA A 135 9.20 17.15 15.02
CA ALA A 135 9.03 17.24 16.47
C ALA A 135 9.39 18.62 17.07
N GLY A 136 9.98 19.53 16.29
CA GLY A 136 10.15 20.95 16.66
C GLY A 136 11.35 21.28 17.54
N HIS A 137 12.27 20.37 17.75
CA HIS A 137 13.58 20.62 18.33
C HIS A 137 14.67 20.59 17.23
N LYS A 138 15.77 21.31 17.47
CA LYS A 138 16.89 21.28 16.54
C LYS A 138 17.38 19.82 16.37
N GLU A 139 17.18 19.30 15.19
CA GLU A 139 17.65 17.96 14.86
C GLU A 139 19.18 17.91 14.88
N THR A 140 19.72 16.95 15.61
CA THR A 140 21.17 16.74 15.67
C THR A 140 21.60 15.78 14.56
N LYS A 141 22.89 15.79 14.23
CA LYS A 141 23.46 14.78 13.32
C LYS A 141 23.21 13.36 13.79
N SER A 142 23.13 13.17 15.13
CA SER A 142 22.84 11.87 15.75
C SER A 142 21.40 11.41 15.45
N ASP A 143 20.43 12.32 15.49
CA ASP A 143 19.02 11.99 15.21
C ASP A 143 18.82 11.56 13.76
N ASN A 144 19.47 12.27 12.84
CA ASN A 144 19.45 11.91 11.42
C ASN A 144 20.12 10.54 11.18
N PHE A 145 21.27 10.29 11.82
CA PHE A 145 21.94 9.00 11.72
C PHE A 145 21.09 7.85 12.29
N ALA A 146 20.43 8.06 13.43
CA ALA A 146 19.51 7.10 14.04
C ALA A 146 18.33 6.79 13.13
N ARG A 147 17.73 7.81 12.49
CA ARG A 147 16.64 7.67 11.53
C ARG A 147 17.05 6.82 10.32
N TRP A 148 18.19 7.12 9.71
CA TRP A 148 18.71 6.34 8.61
C TRP A 148 19.08 4.91 9.03
N GLY A 149 19.63 4.73 10.21
CA GLY A 149 19.92 3.40 10.77
C GLY A 149 18.66 2.55 10.93
N ALA A 150 17.58 3.12 11.49
CA ALA A 150 16.28 2.48 11.61
C ALA A 150 15.67 2.15 10.24
N ALA A 151 15.78 3.08 9.29
CA ALA A 151 15.29 2.83 7.92
C ALA A 151 16.04 1.69 7.24
N ILE A 152 17.37 1.67 7.32
CA ILE A 152 18.20 0.61 6.69
C ILE A 152 17.87 -0.76 7.29
N THR A 153 17.71 -0.86 8.60
CA THR A 153 17.33 -2.14 9.24
C THR A 153 15.94 -2.60 8.78
N SER A 154 14.95 -1.72 8.74
CA SER A 154 13.61 -2.05 8.28
C SER A 154 13.59 -2.42 6.79
N VAL A 155 14.26 -1.65 5.94
CA VAL A 155 14.38 -1.96 4.51
C VAL A 155 15.06 -3.32 4.30
N SER A 156 16.12 -3.63 5.05
CA SER A 156 16.81 -4.92 4.94
C SER A 156 15.88 -6.10 5.25
N LEU A 157 15.01 -5.97 6.27
CA LEU A 157 14.01 -6.98 6.59
C LEU A 157 12.98 -7.15 5.47
N PHE A 158 12.46 -6.05 4.92
CA PHE A 158 11.47 -6.12 3.84
C PHE A 158 12.07 -6.57 2.52
N ILE A 159 13.35 -6.27 2.24
CA ILE A 159 14.05 -6.84 1.09
C ILE A 159 14.14 -8.38 1.19
N LEU A 160 14.30 -8.95 2.38
CA LEU A 160 14.28 -10.41 2.53
C LEU A 160 12.93 -11.01 2.10
N LEU A 161 11.83 -10.31 2.30
CA LEU A 161 10.51 -10.76 1.82
C LEU A 161 10.41 -10.76 0.29
N THR A 162 11.23 -10.00 -0.42
CA THR A 162 11.22 -10.00 -1.90
C THR A 162 11.67 -11.34 -2.49
N PHE A 163 12.35 -12.16 -1.70
CA PHE A 163 12.76 -13.52 -2.09
C PHE A 163 11.75 -14.60 -1.68
N ALA A 164 10.61 -14.21 -1.10
CA ALA A 164 9.57 -15.17 -0.75
C ALA A 164 8.97 -15.80 -2.03
N GLU A 165 8.70 -17.10 -1.97
CA GLU A 165 8.03 -17.83 -3.05
C GLU A 165 6.55 -17.42 -3.17
N PHE A 166 5.94 -16.99 -2.06
CA PHE A 166 4.55 -16.55 -2.03
C PHE A 166 4.40 -15.13 -2.59
N PRO A 167 3.76 -14.95 -3.76
CA PRO A 167 3.71 -13.67 -4.48
C PRO A 167 3.21 -12.48 -3.64
N PRO A 168 2.13 -12.59 -2.83
CA PRO A 168 1.68 -11.49 -1.99
C PRO A 168 2.72 -11.03 -0.96
N ALA A 169 3.50 -11.94 -0.38
CA ALA A 169 4.57 -11.58 0.54
C ALA A 169 5.72 -10.84 -0.17
N ARG A 170 6.09 -11.30 -1.37
CA ARG A 170 7.10 -10.66 -2.20
C ARG A 170 6.70 -9.23 -2.57
N GLN A 171 5.48 -9.03 -3.05
CA GLN A 171 4.92 -7.72 -3.40
C GLN A 171 4.90 -6.78 -2.18
N THR A 172 4.40 -7.27 -1.05
CA THR A 172 4.37 -6.51 0.21
C THR A 172 5.77 -6.08 0.62
N GLY A 173 6.76 -6.97 0.53
CA GLY A 173 8.16 -6.68 0.85
C GLY A 173 8.73 -5.55 -0.02
N GLN A 174 8.50 -5.61 -1.33
CA GLN A 174 8.95 -4.60 -2.29
C GLN A 174 8.32 -3.22 -1.99
N LEU A 175 7.00 -3.18 -1.84
CA LEU A 175 6.28 -1.93 -1.62
C LEU A 175 6.64 -1.29 -0.28
N LEU A 176 6.79 -2.08 0.78
CA LEU A 176 7.20 -1.56 2.10
C LEU A 176 8.66 -1.08 2.11
N ALA A 177 9.58 -1.78 1.45
CA ALA A 177 10.96 -1.31 1.32
C ALA A 177 11.03 0.05 0.62
N ILE A 178 10.30 0.22 -0.49
CA ILE A 178 10.23 1.48 -1.23
C ILE A 178 9.57 2.57 -0.37
N SER A 179 8.47 2.23 0.31
CA SER A 179 7.76 3.18 1.18
C SER A 179 8.67 3.75 2.27
N ILE A 180 9.44 2.91 2.94
CA ILE A 180 10.37 3.34 4.00
C ILE A 180 11.48 4.22 3.43
N LEU A 181 12.06 3.86 2.27
CA LEU A 181 13.06 4.70 1.60
C LEU A 181 12.51 6.08 1.26
N LEU A 182 11.33 6.14 0.65
CA LEU A 182 10.68 7.43 0.34
C LEU A 182 10.38 8.22 1.61
N SER A 183 9.94 7.55 2.67
CA SER A 183 9.61 8.18 3.95
C SER A 183 10.82 8.82 4.60
N VAL A 184 11.96 8.13 4.66
CA VAL A 184 13.19 8.66 5.29
C VAL A 184 13.81 9.78 4.46
N ILE A 185 13.74 9.69 3.13
CA ILE A 185 14.21 10.78 2.23
C ILE A 185 13.36 12.03 2.45
N LEU A 186 12.04 11.87 2.47
CA LEU A 186 11.11 12.99 2.67
C LEU A 186 11.26 13.60 4.06
N ALA A 187 11.38 12.78 5.10
CA ALA A 187 11.61 13.23 6.47
C ALA A 187 12.91 14.01 6.62
N THR A 188 14.00 13.52 6.00
CA THR A 188 15.29 14.21 6.01
C THR A 188 15.22 15.55 5.26
N SER A 189 14.48 15.60 4.15
CA SER A 189 14.30 16.85 3.39
C SER A 189 13.51 17.89 4.19
N LEU A 190 12.47 17.45 4.91
CA LEU A 190 11.65 18.35 5.75
C LEU A 190 12.44 18.91 6.93
N SER A 191 13.26 18.09 7.60
CA SER A 191 14.08 18.56 8.71
C SER A 191 15.11 19.60 8.27
N ASN A 192 15.70 19.45 7.10
CA ASN A 192 16.64 20.43 6.53
C ASN A 192 15.96 21.77 6.23
N VAL A 193 14.73 21.78 5.75
CA VAL A 193 13.96 23.02 5.49
C VAL A 193 13.63 23.73 6.79
N GLU A 194 13.27 23.04 7.85
CA GLU A 194 13.02 23.64 9.16
C GLU A 194 14.28 24.26 9.78
N LEU A 195 15.43 23.60 9.66
CA LEU A 195 16.71 24.17 10.13
C LEU A 195 17.07 25.48 9.42
N ASN A 196 16.93 25.52 8.09
CA ASN A 196 17.20 26.73 7.31
C ASN A 196 16.24 27.89 7.68
N SER A 197 14.98 27.59 7.96
CA SER A 197 14.00 28.60 8.35
C SER A 197 14.24 29.19 9.74
N LEU A 198 14.84 28.42 10.64
CA LEU A 198 15.22 28.86 11.99
C LEU A 198 16.50 29.72 11.95
N SER A 199 17.48 29.35 11.13
CA SER A 199 18.72 30.13 10.94
C SER A 199 18.44 31.55 10.42
N ASN A 200 17.56 31.67 9.44
CA ASN A 200 17.18 32.96 8.87
C ASN A 200 16.42 33.89 9.86
N LYS A 201 15.76 33.32 10.85
CA LYS A 201 15.06 34.09 11.90
C LYS A 201 15.96 34.55 13.05
N GLU A 202 17.13 33.95 13.21
CA GLU A 202 18.14 34.36 14.19
C GLU A 202 19.03 35.50 13.65
N GLU A 203 18.98 35.76 12.34
CA GLU A 203 19.75 36.83 11.65
C GLU A 203 18.94 38.13 11.45
N GLU A 204 17.62 38.12 11.68
CA GLU A 204 16.74 39.34 11.68
C GLU A 204 16.52 39.87 13.08
#